data_c47bd79823146bed3e3563839715c348
#
_entry.id   c47bd79823146bed3e3563839715c348
#
_cell.length_a   1.000
_cell.length_b   1.000
_cell.length_c   1.000
_cell.angle_alpha   90.00
_cell.angle_beta   90.00
_cell.angle_gamma   90.00
#
_symmetry.space_group_name_H-M   'P 1'
#
loop_
_entity.id
_entity.type
_entity.pdbx_description
1 polymer ?
#
loop_
_entity_poly.entity_id
_entity_poly.type
_entity_poly.pdbx_seq_one_letter_code
_entity_poly.pdbx_strand_id
1 'polypeptide(L)'
;CILLHAADSRSHRTFLAGLVYPQEEDSFLSVILKYRCQILFTTRSRLDGHSCMLLEEISDKTTLLQLAGKFFSDTEEKSDVIEQIIEAVHAHTLAVELASRLLETGILEPEMLLKKLLEENVALDATDKINIIKDGQSSKETYYGHIHTLFSLYQLSETQQDVMRCLCLIPLTGIPARRFAAWLNLPDLNAVNDLIEMGFIQPKTGRTIVLHPMIQEIAVADMQPSVKTCFPLLESLQNICLLHGNDISYYRLVFQTVENIITKTTKDDISGYLLFLEDVFPYMEKYHEENGMQRILRELSSLLEDTSIGTVSDRALLLDYKATLERNIGKAVKLEKEAMSLLSPVTPENAHLVANLYGNLGGLYHQQGNTELAKQAMEQGISLLEQYQLLYMNDSIVQICNYAALLTDTGEASRGLSSLRKCARLVKEYNSDQYLDYAIIQEAMGTAYLVQADIEQATSHLKKAMAIYEIVWESEPEAIDNKYQQIQELYINAGIQIGQQLLSSTKNV
;
A
#
# COMPACT_ATOMS: atom_id res chain seq x y z
N CYS A 1 13.66 -11.09 7.27
CA CYS A 1 14.19 -10.17 6.25
C CYS A 1 15.41 -10.85 5.59
N ILE A 2 15.38 -11.07 4.29
CA ILE A 2 16.50 -11.67 3.57
C ILE A 2 17.20 -10.54 2.84
N LEU A 3 18.46 -10.26 3.19
CA LEU A 3 19.31 -9.34 2.46
C LEU A 3 20.14 -10.18 1.48
N LEU A 4 19.86 -10.03 0.18
CA LEU A 4 20.64 -10.69 -0.86
C LEU A 4 21.72 -9.74 -1.35
N HIS A 5 22.97 -10.12 -1.14
CA HIS A 5 24.12 -9.49 -1.74
C HIS A 5 24.62 -10.40 -2.86
N ALA A 6 24.27 -10.07 -4.10
CA ALA A 6 24.82 -10.75 -5.27
C ALA A 6 25.98 -9.91 -5.81
N ALA A 7 27.19 -10.40 -5.64
CA ALA A 7 28.37 -9.84 -6.26
C ALA A 7 28.67 -10.59 -7.57
N ASP A 8 28.23 -10.04 -8.70
CA ASP A 8 28.75 -10.46 -10.00
C ASP A 8 30.03 -9.66 -10.28
N SER A 9 31.09 -10.34 -10.73
CA SER A 9 32.37 -9.73 -11.06
C SER A 9 32.31 -8.68 -12.20
N ARG A 10 31.14 -8.46 -12.79
CA ARG A 10 30.92 -7.52 -13.91
C ARG A 10 29.83 -6.48 -13.69
N SER A 11 29.01 -6.61 -12.65
CA SER A 11 28.03 -5.57 -12.29
C SER A 11 27.63 -5.71 -10.81
N HIS A 12 27.88 -4.67 -10.02
CA HIS A 12 27.40 -4.60 -8.63
C HIS A 12 25.88 -4.37 -8.63
N ARG A 13 25.09 -5.43 -8.58
CA ARG A 13 23.66 -5.34 -8.36
C ARG A 13 23.31 -5.89 -6.99
N THR A 14 22.79 -5.03 -6.13
CA THR A 14 22.24 -5.40 -4.84
C THR A 14 20.74 -5.65 -5.01
N PHE A 15 20.28 -6.84 -4.69
CA PHE A 15 18.85 -7.14 -4.68
C PHE A 15 18.38 -7.18 -3.21
N LEU A 16 17.43 -6.33 -2.87
CA LEU A 16 16.68 -6.39 -1.62
C LEU A 16 15.43 -7.26 -1.86
N ALA A 17 15.43 -8.48 -1.32
CA ALA A 17 14.23 -9.31 -1.31
C ALA A 17 13.51 -9.16 0.03
N GLY A 18 12.21 -8.93 -0.02
CA GLY A 18 11.35 -8.82 1.16
C GLY A 18 11.19 -10.15 1.91
N LEU A 19 10.42 -10.10 2.99
CA LEU A 19 10.05 -11.26 3.82
C LEU A 19 9.45 -12.37 2.95
N VAL A 20 10.09 -13.54 2.98
CA VAL A 20 9.56 -14.76 2.38
C VAL A 20 8.94 -15.59 3.50
N TYR A 21 7.69 -15.99 3.36
CA TYR A 21 7.04 -16.91 4.28
C TYR A 21 7.62 -18.32 4.11
N PRO A 22 7.68 -19.16 5.18
CA PRO A 22 8.31 -20.49 5.14
C PRO A 22 7.84 -21.40 4.01
N GLN A 23 6.61 -21.23 3.51
CA GLN A 23 6.06 -22.02 2.42
C GLN A 23 6.52 -21.58 1.02
N GLU A 24 7.13 -20.39 0.90
CA GLU A 24 7.64 -19.83 -0.36
C GLU A 24 9.19 -19.93 -0.46
N GLU A 25 9.86 -20.31 0.65
CA GLU A 25 11.33 -20.38 0.71
C GLU A 25 11.91 -21.34 -0.35
N ASP A 26 11.32 -22.50 -0.55
CA ASP A 26 11.82 -23.50 -1.49
C ASP A 26 11.75 -23.03 -2.95
N SER A 27 10.68 -22.33 -3.33
CA SER A 27 10.52 -21.80 -4.69
C SER A 27 11.47 -20.63 -4.95
N PHE A 28 11.65 -19.73 -3.98
CA PHE A 28 12.53 -18.57 -4.06
C PHE A 28 14.02 -19.01 -4.10
N LEU A 29 14.43 -19.89 -3.20
CA LEU A 29 15.79 -20.44 -3.18
C LEU A 29 16.10 -21.20 -4.47
N SER A 30 15.14 -21.98 -5.01
CA SER A 30 15.32 -22.71 -6.25
C SER A 30 15.57 -21.81 -7.47
N VAL A 31 15.03 -20.59 -7.46
CA VAL A 31 15.27 -19.58 -8.50
C VAL A 31 16.64 -18.92 -8.30
N ILE A 32 16.97 -18.51 -7.08
CA ILE A 32 18.22 -17.79 -6.78
C ILE A 32 19.44 -18.67 -6.97
N LEU A 33 19.40 -19.94 -6.57
CA LEU A 33 20.52 -20.88 -6.69
C LEU A 33 20.87 -21.20 -8.16
N LYS A 34 20.05 -20.81 -9.12
CA LYS A 34 20.36 -20.91 -10.56
C LYS A 34 21.33 -19.82 -11.05
N TYR A 35 21.53 -18.77 -10.26
CA TYR A 35 22.48 -17.70 -10.63
C TYR A 35 23.91 -18.07 -10.27
N ARG A 36 24.86 -17.84 -11.17
CA ARG A 36 26.30 -18.06 -10.98
C ARG A 36 26.93 -16.90 -10.20
N CYS A 37 26.46 -16.64 -8.99
CA CYS A 37 27.01 -15.58 -8.13
C CYS A 37 27.13 -16.08 -6.70
N GLN A 38 27.97 -15.42 -5.91
CA GLN A 38 27.99 -15.64 -4.45
C GLN A 38 26.81 -14.90 -3.86
N ILE A 39 25.99 -15.65 -3.10
CA ILE A 39 24.78 -15.11 -2.47
C ILE A 39 24.98 -15.20 -0.97
N LEU A 40 24.87 -14.06 -0.29
CA LEU A 40 24.77 -13.96 1.16
C LEU A 40 23.37 -13.50 1.52
N PHE A 41 22.70 -14.26 2.36
CA PHE A 41 21.41 -13.86 2.89
C PHE A 41 21.36 -14.01 4.40
N THR A 42 20.58 -13.15 5.06
CA THR A 42 20.31 -13.25 6.50
C THR A 42 18.91 -13.79 6.68
N THR A 43 18.77 -14.77 7.55
CA THR A 43 17.49 -15.41 7.88
C THR A 43 17.41 -15.61 9.39
N ARG A 44 16.18 -15.64 9.93
CA ARG A 44 15.93 -16.04 11.31
C ARG A 44 15.75 -17.54 11.45
N SER A 45 15.52 -18.25 10.35
CA SER A 45 15.36 -19.70 10.32
C SER A 45 16.62 -20.38 9.83
N ARG A 46 16.95 -21.54 10.39
CA ARG A 46 18.05 -22.37 9.89
C ARG A 46 17.64 -23.03 8.59
N LEU A 47 18.46 -22.86 7.56
CA LEU A 47 18.24 -23.49 6.26
C LEU A 47 19.06 -24.77 6.16
N ASP A 48 18.39 -25.91 6.07
CA ASP A 48 19.04 -27.20 5.94
C ASP A 48 19.74 -27.33 4.57
N GLY A 49 20.95 -27.86 4.57
CA GLY A 49 21.75 -28.06 3.36
C GLY A 49 22.58 -26.84 2.90
N HIS A 50 22.57 -25.73 3.63
CA HIS A 50 23.37 -24.54 3.36
C HIS A 50 24.38 -24.24 4.49
N SER A 51 25.50 -23.60 4.11
CA SER A 51 26.46 -23.11 5.13
C SER A 51 25.84 -21.92 5.85
N CYS A 52 25.52 -22.09 7.12
CA CYS A 52 24.97 -21.04 7.97
C CYS A 52 26.03 -20.56 8.96
N MET A 53 26.20 -19.26 9.08
CA MET A 53 26.94 -18.62 10.16
C MET A 53 25.93 -18.07 11.17
N LEU A 54 25.94 -18.60 12.37
CA LEU A 54 25.13 -18.10 13.46
C LEU A 54 25.72 -16.76 13.94
N LEU A 55 24.91 -15.72 13.94
CA LEU A 55 25.24 -14.45 14.57
C LEU A 55 24.77 -14.55 16.02
N GLU A 56 25.72 -14.68 16.93
CA GLU A 56 25.45 -14.67 18.38
C GLU A 56 25.21 -13.24 18.87
N GLU A 57 24.50 -13.13 19.99
CA GLU A 57 24.29 -11.85 20.67
C GLU A 57 25.65 -11.35 21.22
N ILE A 58 25.79 -10.01 21.28
CA ILE A 58 27.00 -9.39 21.87
C ILE A 58 26.95 -9.64 23.38
N SER A 59 27.78 -10.54 23.86
CA SER A 59 27.90 -10.88 25.30
C SER A 59 29.11 -10.23 25.97
N ASP A 60 30.01 -9.61 25.20
CA ASP A 60 31.18 -8.94 25.72
C ASP A 60 30.83 -7.62 26.38
N LYS A 61 31.04 -7.54 27.70
CA LYS A 61 30.74 -6.36 28.51
C LYS A 61 31.46 -5.10 28.03
N THR A 62 32.71 -5.22 27.58
CA THR A 62 33.51 -4.09 27.11
C THR A 62 32.86 -3.48 25.84
N THR A 63 32.42 -4.34 24.95
CA THR A 63 31.71 -3.91 23.73
C THR A 63 30.37 -3.24 24.04
N LEU A 64 29.63 -3.75 25.04
CA LEU A 64 28.36 -3.15 25.48
C LEU A 64 28.53 -1.82 26.20
N LEU A 65 29.62 -1.68 27.02
CA LEU A 65 29.99 -0.38 27.58
C LEU A 65 30.37 0.64 26.49
N GLN A 66 31.13 0.21 25.48
CA GLN A 66 31.42 1.07 24.33
C GLN A 66 30.14 1.46 23.54
N LEU A 67 29.18 0.54 23.47
CA LEU A 67 27.88 0.86 22.89
C LEU A 67 27.14 1.90 23.73
N ALA A 68 27.10 1.73 25.06
CA ALA A 68 26.50 2.69 25.97
C ALA A 68 27.16 4.09 25.85
N GLY A 69 28.49 4.13 25.81
CA GLY A 69 29.26 5.37 25.66
C GLY A 69 29.08 6.10 24.33
N LYS A 70 28.44 5.49 23.33
CA LYS A 70 28.03 6.22 22.10
C LYS A 70 26.82 7.12 22.33
N PHE A 71 26.02 6.85 23.35
CA PHE A 71 24.73 7.46 23.59
C PHE A 71 24.60 8.14 24.95
N PHE A 72 25.51 7.85 25.90
CA PHE A 72 25.55 8.47 27.22
C PHE A 72 26.97 8.96 27.51
N SER A 73 27.11 10.27 27.65
CA SER A 73 28.42 10.96 27.79
C SER A 73 29.18 10.55 29.05
N ASP A 74 28.48 10.33 30.18
CA ASP A 74 29.08 10.02 31.46
C ASP A 74 29.33 8.53 31.71
N THR A 75 29.29 7.69 30.67
CA THR A 75 29.44 6.24 30.77
C THR A 75 30.76 5.84 31.43
N GLU A 76 31.88 6.55 31.19
CA GLU A 76 33.18 6.24 31.81
C GLU A 76 33.19 6.55 33.31
N GLU A 77 32.58 7.67 33.70
CA GLU A 77 32.51 8.10 35.12
C GLU A 77 31.55 7.20 35.93
N LYS A 78 30.50 6.72 35.30
CA LYS A 78 29.43 5.92 35.91
C LYS A 78 29.50 4.44 35.50
N SER A 79 30.67 3.93 35.09
CA SER A 79 30.81 2.60 34.48
C SER A 79 30.25 1.46 35.36
N ASP A 80 30.45 1.52 36.68
CA ASP A 80 29.98 0.46 37.60
C ASP A 80 28.43 0.34 37.61
N VAL A 81 27.72 1.44 37.51
CA VAL A 81 26.23 1.45 37.47
C VAL A 81 25.76 1.07 36.09
N ILE A 82 26.43 1.56 35.04
CA ILE A 82 26.11 1.20 33.66
C ILE A 82 26.29 -0.29 33.41
N GLU A 83 27.35 -0.93 33.96
CA GLU A 83 27.49 -2.39 33.90
C GLU A 83 26.32 -3.11 34.57
N GLN A 84 25.86 -2.63 35.71
CA GLN A 84 24.67 -3.22 36.37
C GLN A 84 23.40 -3.01 35.57
N ILE A 85 23.23 -1.88 34.88
CA ILE A 85 22.10 -1.64 33.94
C ILE A 85 22.19 -2.63 32.77
N ILE A 86 23.39 -2.83 32.19
CA ILE A 86 23.61 -3.80 31.10
C ILE A 86 23.21 -5.20 31.55
N GLU A 87 23.60 -5.58 32.77
CA GLU A 87 23.21 -6.88 33.36
C GLU A 87 21.70 -6.96 33.59
N ALA A 88 21.08 -5.91 34.13
CA ALA A 88 19.63 -5.85 34.38
C ALA A 88 18.81 -6.00 33.11
N VAL A 89 19.27 -5.50 31.98
CA VAL A 89 18.62 -5.65 30.67
C VAL A 89 19.16 -6.88 29.90
N HIS A 90 19.81 -7.82 30.58
CA HIS A 90 20.35 -9.09 30.03
C HIS A 90 21.25 -8.88 28.80
N ALA A 91 22.05 -7.84 28.79
CA ALA A 91 22.97 -7.52 27.69
C ALA A 91 22.28 -7.28 26.30
N HIS A 92 21.00 -7.07 26.27
CA HIS A 92 20.28 -6.85 25.02
C HIS A 92 20.63 -5.49 24.41
N THR A 93 21.25 -5.48 23.22
CA THR A 93 21.83 -4.27 22.59
C THR A 93 20.87 -3.12 22.42
N LEU A 94 19.60 -3.37 21.99
CA LEU A 94 18.58 -2.32 21.87
C LEU A 94 18.21 -1.74 23.24
N ALA A 95 18.08 -2.58 24.28
CA ALA A 95 17.75 -2.11 25.61
C ALA A 95 18.91 -1.28 26.21
N VAL A 96 20.17 -1.67 25.97
CA VAL A 96 21.34 -0.88 26.33
C VAL A 96 21.35 0.47 25.61
N GLU A 97 21.08 0.51 24.31
CA GLU A 97 20.96 1.76 23.55
C GLU A 97 19.87 2.66 24.12
N LEU A 98 18.66 2.16 24.31
CA LEU A 98 17.53 2.93 24.82
C LEU A 98 17.77 3.44 26.24
N ALA A 99 18.35 2.60 27.12
CA ALA A 99 18.72 3.03 28.47
C ALA A 99 19.76 4.16 28.45
N SER A 100 20.79 4.04 27.62
CA SER A 100 21.83 5.05 27.49
C SER A 100 21.30 6.38 26.94
N ARG A 101 20.45 6.33 25.92
CA ARG A 101 19.77 7.54 25.39
C ARG A 101 18.86 8.19 26.42
N LEU A 102 18.13 7.39 27.22
CA LEU A 102 17.29 7.90 28.29
C LEU A 102 18.12 8.63 29.35
N LEU A 103 19.27 8.07 29.73
CA LEU A 103 20.18 8.70 30.68
C LEU A 103 20.76 10.02 30.14
N GLU A 104 21.09 10.11 28.86
CA GLU A 104 21.59 11.33 28.23
C GLU A 104 20.58 12.47 28.28
N THR A 105 19.28 12.18 28.36
CA THR A 105 18.25 13.23 28.53
C THR A 105 18.35 13.94 29.90
N GLY A 106 19.04 13.35 30.89
CA GLY A 106 19.12 13.87 32.26
C GLY A 106 17.80 13.78 33.04
N ILE A 107 16.79 13.12 32.52
CA ILE A 107 15.49 12.94 33.22
C ILE A 107 15.63 12.00 34.41
N LEU A 108 16.52 11.01 34.29
CA LEU A 108 16.76 9.99 35.31
C LEU A 108 18.25 9.84 35.57
N GLU A 109 18.62 9.73 36.85
CA GLU A 109 19.97 9.31 37.23
C GLU A 109 20.13 7.79 37.02
N PRO A 110 21.37 7.30 36.70
CA PRO A 110 21.63 5.89 36.45
C PRO A 110 21.15 4.94 37.55
N GLU A 111 21.35 5.35 38.81
CA GLU A 111 20.92 4.59 39.99
C GLU A 111 19.41 4.43 40.10
N MET A 112 18.68 5.48 39.68
CA MET A 112 17.21 5.45 39.65
C MET A 112 16.69 4.55 38.51
N LEU A 113 17.33 4.59 37.35
CA LEU A 113 17.00 3.74 36.24
C LEU A 113 17.26 2.26 36.60
N LEU A 114 18.43 1.96 37.15
CA LEU A 114 18.77 0.63 37.61
C LEU A 114 17.74 0.07 38.60
N LYS A 115 17.35 0.89 39.59
CA LYS A 115 16.32 0.49 40.57
C LYS A 115 14.99 0.13 39.88
N LYS A 116 14.51 0.93 38.92
CA LYS A 116 13.28 0.67 38.18
C LYS A 116 13.38 -0.63 37.37
N LEU A 117 14.48 -0.85 36.68
CA LEU A 117 14.71 -2.08 35.90
C LEU A 117 14.74 -3.31 36.79
N LEU A 118 15.32 -3.23 37.99
CA LEU A 118 15.36 -4.35 38.96
C LEU A 118 13.98 -4.59 39.57
N GLU A 119 13.19 -3.59 39.85
CA GLU A 119 11.81 -3.72 40.35
C GLU A 119 10.93 -4.43 39.30
N GLU A 120 11.06 -4.08 38.02
CA GLU A 120 10.38 -4.75 36.92
C GLU A 120 10.84 -6.22 36.72
N ASN A 121 12.11 -6.51 36.86
CA ASN A 121 12.63 -7.89 36.80
C ASN A 121 11.91 -8.83 37.79
N VAL A 122 11.59 -8.35 38.97
CA VAL A 122 10.84 -9.12 39.98
C VAL A 122 9.40 -9.35 39.55
N ALA A 123 8.78 -8.40 38.83
CA ALA A 123 7.43 -8.52 38.33
C ALA A 123 7.35 -9.44 37.07
N LEU A 124 8.37 -9.37 36.20
CA LEU A 124 8.43 -10.15 34.96
C LEU A 124 8.68 -11.65 35.16
N ASP A 125 9.36 -12.02 36.23
CA ASP A 125 9.55 -13.47 36.60
C ASP A 125 8.22 -14.18 36.91
N ALA A 126 7.15 -13.39 37.15
CA ALA A 126 5.86 -13.93 37.58
C ALA A 126 4.81 -14.08 36.44
N THR A 127 4.77 -13.25 35.41
CA THR A 127 3.55 -13.15 34.57
C THR A 127 3.72 -12.94 33.07
N ASP A 128 4.76 -12.29 32.57
CA ASP A 128 4.75 -11.80 31.16
C ASP A 128 5.86 -12.36 30.30
N LYS A 129 5.69 -13.62 29.91
CA LYS A 129 6.54 -14.26 28.88
C LYS A 129 5.81 -14.19 27.54
N ILE A 130 6.19 -13.25 26.69
CA ILE A 130 5.69 -13.20 25.31
C ILE A 130 6.29 -14.35 24.51
N ASN A 131 5.42 -15.11 23.84
CA ASN A 131 5.85 -16.14 22.91
C ASN A 131 6.36 -15.51 21.62
N ILE A 132 7.67 -15.38 21.49
CA ILE A 132 8.30 -15.06 20.20
C ILE A 132 8.57 -16.36 19.47
N ILE A 133 8.03 -16.50 18.28
CA ILE A 133 8.32 -17.65 17.43
C ILE A 133 9.68 -17.40 16.78
N LYS A 134 10.72 -18.07 17.30
CA LYS A 134 12.06 -18.10 16.76
C LYS A 134 12.30 -19.53 16.29
N ASP A 135 12.58 -19.74 15.01
CA ASP A 135 12.87 -21.06 14.40
C ASP A 135 11.76 -22.13 14.58
N GLY A 136 10.48 -21.70 14.55
CA GLY A 136 9.36 -22.61 14.78
C GLY A 136 9.23 -23.09 16.24
N GLN A 137 10.08 -22.60 17.15
CA GLN A 137 9.99 -22.83 18.58
C GLN A 137 9.60 -21.54 19.29
N SER A 138 8.61 -21.62 20.16
CA SER A 138 8.19 -20.53 21.02
C SER A 138 9.24 -20.33 22.11
N SER A 139 10.07 -19.30 22.01
CA SER A 139 10.94 -18.85 23.11
C SER A 139 10.23 -17.76 23.90
N LYS A 140 10.32 -17.83 25.22
CA LYS A 140 9.80 -16.80 26.13
C LYS A 140 10.92 -15.80 26.37
N GLU A 141 10.88 -14.63 25.72
CA GLU A 141 11.95 -13.64 25.87
C GLU A 141 11.61 -12.61 26.94
N THR A 142 12.49 -12.47 27.90
CA THR A 142 12.45 -11.48 28.98
C THR A 142 12.74 -10.05 28.49
N TYR A 143 13.31 -9.91 27.31
CA TYR A 143 13.74 -8.60 26.76
C TYR A 143 12.59 -7.63 26.45
N TYR A 144 11.41 -8.13 26.15
CA TYR A 144 10.24 -7.28 25.86
C TYR A 144 9.89 -6.39 27.06
N GLY A 145 9.87 -6.96 28.26
CA GLY A 145 9.55 -6.22 29.47
C GLY A 145 10.51 -5.07 29.74
N HIS A 146 11.81 -5.26 29.53
CA HIS A 146 12.80 -4.19 29.72
C HIS A 146 12.64 -3.06 28.69
N ILE A 147 12.41 -3.41 27.42
CA ILE A 147 12.18 -2.40 26.39
C ILE A 147 10.86 -1.67 26.62
N HIS A 148 9.82 -2.39 27.06
CA HIS A 148 8.55 -1.80 27.45
C HIS A 148 8.70 -0.82 28.62
N THR A 149 9.45 -1.22 29.67
CA THR A 149 9.74 -0.34 30.80
C THR A 149 10.50 0.91 30.36
N LEU A 150 11.56 0.75 29.57
CA LEU A 150 12.31 1.89 29.02
C LEU A 150 11.41 2.80 28.18
N PHE A 151 10.57 2.22 27.33
CA PHE A 151 9.61 2.97 26.51
C PHE A 151 8.63 3.78 27.38
N SER A 152 8.11 3.19 28.45
CA SER A 152 7.14 3.84 29.35
C SER A 152 7.74 5.00 30.17
N LEU A 153 9.07 5.01 30.35
CA LEU A 153 9.76 6.09 31.06
C LEU A 153 9.91 7.38 30.23
N TYR A 154 9.81 7.29 28.92
CA TYR A 154 9.76 8.48 28.05
C TYR A 154 8.38 9.11 28.10
N GLN A 155 8.33 10.41 28.39
CA GLN A 155 7.10 11.21 28.35
C GLN A 155 6.93 11.77 26.94
N LEU A 156 6.28 11.01 26.06
CA LEU A 156 6.01 11.43 24.69
C LEU A 156 4.95 12.52 24.67
N SER A 157 5.19 13.58 23.90
CA SER A 157 4.19 14.58 23.57
C SER A 157 3.04 13.96 22.75
N GLU A 158 1.89 14.61 22.70
CA GLU A 158 0.74 14.14 21.92
C GLU A 158 1.11 13.90 20.45
N THR A 159 1.82 14.83 19.82
CA THR A 159 2.30 14.66 18.44
C THR A 159 3.25 13.47 18.27
N GLN A 160 4.14 13.24 19.22
CA GLN A 160 5.03 12.08 19.18
C GLN A 160 4.27 10.76 19.34
N GLN A 161 3.23 10.75 20.19
CA GLN A 161 2.34 9.59 20.31
C GLN A 161 1.59 9.32 19.02
N ASP A 162 1.07 10.34 18.34
CA ASP A 162 0.37 10.20 17.05
C ASP A 162 1.30 9.67 15.96
N VAL A 163 2.54 10.20 15.90
CA VAL A 163 3.59 9.68 15.02
C VAL A 163 3.83 8.20 15.28
N MET A 164 3.99 7.79 16.54
CA MET A 164 4.24 6.39 16.90
C MET A 164 3.04 5.49 16.57
N ARG A 165 1.80 5.92 16.87
CA ARG A 165 0.56 5.18 16.55
C ARG A 165 0.45 4.90 15.06
N CYS A 166 0.74 5.89 14.23
CA CYS A 166 0.66 5.73 12.78
C CYS A 166 1.86 4.95 12.22
N LEU A 167 3.08 5.20 12.75
CA LEU A 167 4.28 4.54 12.25
C LEU A 167 4.31 3.03 12.58
N CYS A 168 3.66 2.60 13.67
CA CYS A 168 3.55 1.17 13.96
C CYS A 168 2.67 0.38 12.96
N LEU A 169 1.88 1.08 12.16
CA LEU A 169 1.09 0.51 11.05
C LEU A 169 1.88 0.47 9.73
N ILE A 170 3.00 1.19 9.63
CA ILE A 170 3.87 1.15 8.46
C ILE A 170 4.68 -0.17 8.47
N PRO A 171 4.89 -0.81 7.30
CA PRO A 171 5.65 -2.05 7.21
C PRO A 171 7.12 -1.85 7.63
N LEU A 172 7.79 -2.93 8.04
CA LEU A 172 9.21 -2.91 8.45
C LEU A 172 10.19 -2.57 7.32
N THR A 173 9.73 -2.49 6.08
CA THR A 173 10.49 -1.91 4.97
C THR A 173 10.71 -0.41 5.15
N GLY A 174 9.82 0.24 5.90
CA GLY A 174 9.86 1.65 6.24
C GLY A 174 9.25 2.56 5.19
N ILE A 175 9.26 3.86 5.50
CA ILE A 175 8.71 4.93 4.67
C ILE A 175 9.69 6.12 4.65
N PRO A 176 9.84 6.86 3.53
CA PRO A 176 10.60 8.11 3.54
C PRO A 176 10.00 9.11 4.55
N ALA A 177 10.83 9.68 5.42
CA ALA A 177 10.37 10.54 6.53
C ALA A 177 9.48 11.71 6.07
N ARG A 178 9.84 12.37 4.96
CA ARG A 178 9.02 13.47 4.40
C ARG A 178 7.67 12.99 3.89
N ARG A 179 7.61 11.80 3.29
CA ARG A 179 6.36 11.20 2.82
C ARG A 179 5.45 10.87 4.00
N PHE A 180 6.00 10.28 5.05
CA PHE A 180 5.28 9.99 6.27
C PHE A 180 4.72 11.26 6.94
N ALA A 181 5.55 12.31 7.05
CA ALA A 181 5.10 13.60 7.57
C ALA A 181 3.96 14.20 6.72
N ALA A 182 4.05 14.10 5.39
CA ALA A 182 2.97 14.53 4.49
C ALA A 182 1.68 13.71 4.70
N TRP A 183 1.78 12.40 4.90
CA TRP A 183 0.61 11.54 5.18
C TRP A 183 -0.09 11.87 6.49
N LEU A 184 0.64 12.38 7.46
CA LEU A 184 0.09 12.78 8.77
C LEU A 184 -0.22 14.29 8.86
N ASN A 185 -0.03 15.05 7.77
CA ASN A 185 -0.16 16.50 7.75
C ASN A 185 0.68 17.19 8.85
N LEU A 186 1.88 16.64 9.15
CA LEU A 186 2.78 17.23 10.15
C LEU A 186 3.35 18.56 9.63
N PRO A 187 3.45 19.58 10.47
CA PRO A 187 3.99 20.88 10.08
C PRO A 187 5.50 20.81 9.75
N ASP A 188 6.21 19.89 10.39
CA ASP A 188 7.64 19.66 10.21
C ASP A 188 8.05 18.22 10.60
N LEU A 189 9.36 17.95 10.65
CA LEU A 189 9.92 16.66 11.05
C LEU A 189 10.39 16.62 12.51
N ASN A 190 10.13 17.62 13.34
CA ASN A 190 10.70 17.70 14.69
C ASN A 190 10.30 16.50 15.52
N ALA A 191 9.02 16.15 15.58
CA ALA A 191 8.56 14.98 16.34
C ALA A 191 9.19 13.66 15.85
N VAL A 192 9.43 13.53 14.55
CA VAL A 192 10.12 12.35 13.96
C VAL A 192 11.60 12.35 14.37
N ASN A 193 12.26 13.50 14.31
CA ASN A 193 13.68 13.63 14.69
C ASN A 193 13.89 13.35 16.19
N ASP A 194 13.02 13.88 17.05
CA ASP A 194 13.06 13.60 18.49
C ASP A 194 12.96 12.10 18.77
N LEU A 195 12.04 11.41 18.09
CA LEU A 195 11.88 9.96 18.22
C LEU A 195 13.07 9.15 17.66
N ILE A 196 13.79 9.71 16.68
CA ILE A 196 15.08 9.15 16.22
C ILE A 196 16.14 9.34 17.30
N GLU A 197 16.23 10.52 17.92
CA GLU A 197 17.18 10.81 19.01
C GLU A 197 16.91 9.93 20.23
N MET A 198 15.64 9.68 20.55
CA MET A 198 15.24 8.75 21.61
C MET A 198 15.55 7.28 21.27
N GLY A 199 15.86 6.94 20.01
CA GLY A 199 16.18 5.58 19.57
C GLY A 199 14.97 4.72 19.18
N PHE A 200 13.77 5.26 19.19
CA PHE A 200 12.55 4.53 18.81
C PHE A 200 12.43 4.35 17.30
N ILE A 201 12.79 5.39 16.55
CA ILE A 201 12.80 5.37 15.09
C ILE A 201 14.22 5.16 14.59
N GLN A 202 14.38 4.18 13.69
CA GLN A 202 15.65 3.88 13.04
C GLN A 202 15.70 4.54 11.64
N PRO A 203 16.62 5.45 11.40
CA PRO A 203 16.86 5.95 10.06
C PRO A 203 17.60 4.90 9.23
N LYS A 204 17.11 4.66 8.00
CA LYS A 204 17.74 3.80 6.99
C LYS A 204 18.25 4.62 5.81
N THR A 205 18.94 3.96 4.89
CA THR A 205 19.37 4.57 3.61
C THR A 205 18.19 5.19 2.88
N GLY A 206 18.42 6.27 2.10
CA GLY A 206 17.36 6.95 1.36
C GLY A 206 16.42 7.80 2.23
N ARG A 207 16.84 8.20 3.45
CA ARG A 207 16.02 8.97 4.41
C ARG A 207 14.73 8.25 4.82
N THR A 208 14.74 6.94 4.73
CA THR A 208 13.64 6.07 5.16
C THR A 208 13.67 5.90 6.68
N ILE A 209 12.52 5.91 7.31
CA ILE A 209 12.33 5.67 8.74
C ILE A 209 11.55 4.38 8.97
N VAL A 210 11.85 3.70 10.07
CA VAL A 210 11.18 2.47 10.48
C VAL A 210 11.26 2.32 11.99
N LEU A 211 10.27 1.67 12.59
CA LEU A 211 10.37 1.21 13.98
C LEU A 211 11.17 -0.09 14.05
N HIS A 212 11.93 -0.27 15.13
CA HIS A 212 12.43 -1.60 15.45
C HIS A 212 11.24 -2.55 15.70
N PRO A 213 11.27 -3.82 15.27
CA PRO A 213 10.13 -4.72 15.40
C PRO A 213 9.56 -4.80 16.82
N MET A 214 10.40 -4.85 17.85
CA MET A 214 9.95 -4.87 19.26
C MET A 214 9.27 -3.55 19.66
N ILE A 215 9.80 -2.40 19.22
CA ILE A 215 9.17 -1.10 19.45
C ILE A 215 7.83 -1.03 18.73
N GLN A 216 7.71 -1.60 17.53
CA GLN A 216 6.45 -1.66 16.81
C GLN A 216 5.38 -2.46 17.57
N GLU A 217 5.76 -3.62 18.15
CA GLU A 217 4.85 -4.43 18.95
C GLU A 217 4.40 -3.69 20.23
N ILE A 218 5.34 -3.05 20.92
CA ILE A 218 5.04 -2.23 22.12
C ILE A 218 4.11 -1.08 21.75
N ALA A 219 4.41 -0.34 20.67
CA ALA A 219 3.59 0.78 20.23
C ALA A 219 2.16 0.34 19.87
N VAL A 220 1.99 -0.83 19.25
CA VAL A 220 0.65 -1.39 18.97
C VAL A 220 -0.07 -1.72 20.28
N ALA A 221 0.62 -2.34 21.24
CA ALA A 221 0.01 -2.76 22.49
C ALA A 221 -0.37 -1.58 23.42
N ASP A 222 0.55 -0.62 23.60
CA ASP A 222 0.41 0.46 24.56
C ASP A 222 -0.41 1.63 24.01
N MET A 223 -0.16 2.00 22.74
CA MET A 223 -0.82 3.15 22.13
C MET A 223 -2.14 2.82 21.45
N GLN A 224 -2.43 1.52 21.28
CA GLN A 224 -3.71 1.01 20.77
C GLN A 224 -4.21 1.80 19.54
N PRO A 225 -3.50 1.74 18.41
CA PRO A 225 -3.91 2.47 17.21
C PRO A 225 -5.36 2.15 16.86
N SER A 226 -6.12 3.18 16.54
CA SER A 226 -7.53 3.04 16.19
C SER A 226 -7.85 3.79 14.91
N VAL A 227 -9.02 3.54 14.34
CA VAL A 227 -9.50 4.24 13.15
C VAL A 227 -9.54 5.76 13.39
N LYS A 228 -10.03 6.19 14.55
CA LYS A 228 -10.06 7.62 14.91
C LYS A 228 -8.68 8.23 15.12
N THR A 229 -7.85 7.55 15.92
CA THR A 229 -6.53 8.11 16.26
C THR A 229 -5.55 8.09 15.09
N CYS A 230 -5.75 7.19 14.12
CA CYS A 230 -4.94 7.09 12.90
C CYS A 230 -5.66 7.69 11.67
N PHE A 231 -6.72 8.47 11.86
CA PHE A 231 -7.52 9.05 10.77
C PHE A 231 -6.66 9.78 9.70
N PRO A 232 -5.64 10.61 10.03
CA PRO A 232 -4.82 11.26 9.01
C PRO A 232 -4.09 10.27 8.10
N LEU A 233 -3.66 9.13 8.64
CA LEU A 233 -3.04 8.06 7.85
C LEU A 233 -4.06 7.39 6.92
N LEU A 234 -5.25 7.06 7.43
CA LEU A 234 -6.32 6.43 6.64
C LEU A 234 -6.77 7.36 5.50
N GLU A 235 -7.03 8.64 5.80
CA GLU A 235 -7.41 9.65 4.82
C GLU A 235 -6.35 9.81 3.72
N SER A 236 -5.07 9.84 4.08
CA SER A 236 -3.99 9.90 3.10
C SER A 236 -3.94 8.67 2.20
N LEU A 237 -4.17 7.47 2.76
CA LEU A 237 -4.24 6.24 1.96
C LEU A 237 -5.45 6.23 1.03
N GLN A 238 -6.62 6.67 1.49
CA GLN A 238 -7.82 6.84 0.64
C GLN A 238 -7.53 7.80 -0.52
N ASN A 239 -6.94 8.96 -0.23
CA ASN A 239 -6.56 9.94 -1.26
C ASN A 239 -5.55 9.36 -2.26
N ILE A 240 -4.57 8.56 -1.82
CA ILE A 240 -3.63 7.89 -2.73
C ILE A 240 -4.36 6.88 -3.61
N CYS A 241 -5.24 6.07 -3.04
CA CYS A 241 -6.00 5.08 -3.80
C CYS A 241 -6.90 5.72 -4.86
N LEU A 242 -7.53 6.84 -4.52
CA LEU A 242 -8.46 7.54 -5.39
C LEU A 242 -7.75 8.42 -6.44
N LEU A 243 -6.72 9.18 -6.04
CA LEU A 243 -6.11 10.21 -6.88
C LEU A 243 -4.81 9.76 -7.55
N HIS A 244 -4.04 8.88 -6.91
CA HIS A 244 -2.72 8.42 -7.35
C HIS A 244 -2.69 6.92 -7.68
N GLY A 245 -3.83 6.36 -8.03
CA GLY A 245 -3.97 4.93 -8.30
C GLY A 245 -3.08 4.37 -9.43
N ASN A 246 -2.38 5.22 -10.19
CA ASN A 246 -1.42 4.83 -11.22
C ASN A 246 0.04 4.85 -10.75
N ASP A 247 0.32 5.38 -9.55
CA ASP A 247 1.68 5.44 -9.01
C ASP A 247 2.10 4.11 -8.39
N ILE A 248 2.79 3.29 -9.17
CA ILE A 248 3.28 1.98 -8.75
C ILE A 248 4.32 2.07 -7.62
N SER A 249 4.96 3.25 -7.42
CA SER A 249 5.95 3.45 -6.36
C SER A 249 5.34 3.36 -4.96
N TYR A 250 4.05 3.65 -4.83
CA TYR A 250 3.30 3.55 -3.57
C TYR A 250 2.69 2.18 -3.30
N TYR A 251 2.48 1.39 -4.34
CA TYR A 251 1.69 0.18 -4.31
C TYR A 251 2.01 -0.76 -3.14
N ARG A 252 3.26 -1.21 -3.01
CA ARG A 252 3.63 -2.15 -1.93
C ARG A 252 3.48 -1.56 -0.54
N LEU A 253 3.81 -0.28 -0.40
CA LEU A 253 3.73 0.43 0.87
C LEU A 253 2.26 0.58 1.29
N VAL A 254 1.39 1.00 0.37
CA VAL A 254 -0.05 1.13 0.61
C VAL A 254 -0.66 -0.22 0.98
N PHE A 255 -0.42 -1.24 0.15
CA PHE A 255 -0.93 -2.59 0.39
C PHE A 255 -0.56 -3.14 1.78
N GLN A 256 0.72 -3.13 2.15
CA GLN A 256 1.18 -3.62 3.44
C GLN A 256 0.68 -2.77 4.62
N THR A 257 0.53 -1.46 4.42
CA THR A 257 -0.03 -0.57 5.45
C THR A 257 -1.51 -0.84 5.67
N VAL A 258 -2.29 -1.05 4.60
CA VAL A 258 -3.70 -1.44 4.69
C VAL A 258 -3.85 -2.77 5.43
N GLU A 259 -3.02 -3.76 5.14
CA GLU A 259 -3.03 -5.03 5.88
C GLU A 259 -2.76 -4.83 7.38
N ASN A 260 -1.82 -3.97 7.74
CA ASN A 260 -1.55 -3.64 9.13
C ASN A 260 -2.72 -2.89 9.78
N ILE A 261 -3.38 -1.96 9.08
CA ILE A 261 -4.58 -1.28 9.57
C ILE A 261 -5.67 -2.30 9.88
N ILE A 262 -5.98 -3.20 8.94
CA ILE A 262 -7.01 -4.22 9.13
C ILE A 262 -6.73 -5.08 10.36
N THR A 263 -5.48 -5.46 10.58
CA THR A 263 -5.08 -6.44 11.60
C THR A 263 -4.75 -5.84 12.96
N LYS A 264 -4.30 -4.58 13.02
CA LYS A 264 -3.70 -3.99 14.23
C LYS A 264 -4.50 -2.82 14.82
N THR A 265 -5.50 -2.27 14.08
CA THR A 265 -6.28 -1.14 14.60
C THR A 265 -7.56 -1.59 15.29
N THR A 266 -7.96 -0.86 16.32
CA THR A 266 -9.31 -0.97 16.89
C THR A 266 -10.32 -0.19 16.03
N LYS A 267 -11.49 -0.75 15.83
CA LYS A 267 -12.55 -0.22 14.96
C LYS A 267 -13.51 0.67 15.77
N ASP A 268 -12.99 1.74 16.34
CA ASP A 268 -13.75 2.68 17.18
C ASP A 268 -14.56 3.71 16.36
N ASP A 269 -14.40 3.71 15.04
CA ASP A 269 -15.24 4.39 14.06
C ASP A 269 -15.60 3.41 12.94
N ILE A 270 -16.71 2.71 13.09
CA ILE A 270 -17.15 1.69 12.14
C ILE A 270 -17.49 2.30 10.78
N SER A 271 -18.13 3.47 10.76
CA SER A 271 -18.50 4.13 9.50
C SER A 271 -17.29 4.61 8.72
N GLY A 272 -16.33 5.23 9.41
CA GLY A 272 -15.05 5.64 8.78
C GLY A 272 -14.24 4.44 8.31
N TYR A 273 -14.25 3.34 9.06
CA TYR A 273 -13.56 2.12 8.67
C TYR A 273 -14.21 1.43 7.46
N LEU A 274 -15.54 1.39 7.41
CA LEU A 274 -16.30 0.85 6.27
C LEU A 274 -15.94 1.61 4.99
N LEU A 275 -16.04 2.94 5.02
CA LEU A 275 -15.68 3.80 3.90
C LEU A 275 -14.22 3.60 3.46
N PHE A 276 -13.30 3.50 4.42
CA PHE A 276 -11.88 3.22 4.13
C PHE A 276 -11.71 1.90 3.35
N LEU A 277 -12.38 0.83 3.76
CA LEU A 277 -12.28 -0.47 3.08
C LEU A 277 -12.86 -0.41 1.66
N GLU A 278 -13.97 0.31 1.49
CA GLU A 278 -14.62 0.51 0.19
C GLU A 278 -13.75 1.29 -0.78
N ASP A 279 -13.12 2.38 -0.32
CA ASP A 279 -12.25 3.22 -1.16
C ASP A 279 -10.93 2.53 -1.54
N VAL A 280 -10.45 1.59 -0.71
CA VAL A 280 -9.18 0.89 -0.96
C VAL A 280 -9.36 -0.36 -1.83
N PHE A 281 -10.53 -0.97 -1.85
CA PHE A 281 -10.78 -2.20 -2.62
C PHE A 281 -10.47 -2.04 -4.13
N PRO A 282 -10.95 -0.98 -4.84
CA PRO A 282 -10.66 -0.78 -6.26
C PRO A 282 -9.16 -0.62 -6.55
N TYR A 283 -8.39 -0.08 -5.61
CA TYR A 283 -6.93 0.01 -5.73
C TYR A 283 -6.28 -1.37 -5.68
N MET A 284 -6.73 -2.27 -4.79
CA MET A 284 -6.27 -3.64 -4.73
C MET A 284 -6.63 -4.43 -6.00
N GLU A 285 -7.84 -4.22 -6.51
CA GLU A 285 -8.32 -4.81 -7.77
C GLU A 285 -7.43 -4.42 -8.95
N LYS A 286 -7.13 -3.13 -9.07
CA LYS A 286 -6.28 -2.59 -10.14
C LYS A 286 -4.91 -3.24 -10.20
N TYR A 287 -4.32 -3.57 -9.05
CA TYR A 287 -3.03 -4.24 -8.97
C TYR A 287 -3.12 -5.77 -8.83
N HIS A 288 -4.31 -6.34 -9.01
CA HIS A 288 -4.57 -7.78 -8.92
C HIS A 288 -4.13 -8.41 -7.59
N GLU A 289 -4.26 -7.67 -6.48
CA GLU A 289 -3.92 -8.14 -5.14
C GLU A 289 -5.03 -9.00 -4.54
N GLU A 290 -5.14 -10.22 -5.06
CA GLU A 290 -6.20 -11.16 -4.70
C GLU A 290 -6.30 -11.40 -3.18
N ASN A 291 -5.17 -11.52 -2.48
CA ASN A 291 -5.13 -11.71 -1.02
C ASN A 291 -5.66 -10.49 -0.27
N GLY A 292 -5.28 -9.28 -0.69
CA GLY A 292 -5.76 -8.02 -0.12
C GLY A 292 -7.27 -7.87 -0.31
N MET A 293 -7.76 -8.07 -1.54
CA MET A 293 -9.19 -8.04 -1.86
C MET A 293 -9.99 -9.04 -1.02
N GLN A 294 -9.53 -10.30 -0.90
CA GLN A 294 -10.19 -11.31 -0.08
C GLN A 294 -10.22 -10.95 1.40
N ARG A 295 -9.19 -10.27 1.90
CA ARG A 295 -9.15 -9.80 3.29
C ARG A 295 -10.16 -8.68 3.52
N ILE A 296 -10.19 -7.69 2.64
CA ILE A 296 -11.17 -6.60 2.68
C ILE A 296 -12.59 -7.17 2.61
N LEU A 297 -12.87 -8.10 1.71
CA LEU A 297 -14.18 -8.75 1.62
C LEU A 297 -14.60 -9.48 2.88
N ARG A 298 -13.67 -10.13 3.59
CA ARG A 298 -13.97 -10.78 4.88
C ARG A 298 -14.35 -9.76 5.94
N GLU A 299 -13.60 -8.66 6.04
CA GLU A 299 -13.89 -7.56 6.96
C GLU A 299 -15.26 -6.93 6.65
N LEU A 300 -15.50 -6.54 5.39
CA LEU A 300 -16.79 -5.97 4.94
C LEU A 300 -17.94 -6.94 5.21
N SER A 301 -17.78 -8.24 4.90
CA SER A 301 -18.80 -9.23 5.14
C SER A 301 -19.13 -9.34 6.63
N SER A 302 -18.10 -9.39 7.49
CA SER A 302 -18.28 -9.48 8.94
C SER A 302 -18.97 -8.24 9.52
N LEU A 303 -18.58 -7.05 9.07
CA LEU A 303 -19.20 -5.79 9.52
C LEU A 303 -20.67 -5.69 9.11
N LEU A 304 -20.98 -6.04 7.84
CA LEU A 304 -22.32 -5.90 7.27
C LEU A 304 -23.27 -7.07 7.60
N GLU A 305 -22.82 -8.10 8.36
CA GLU A 305 -23.70 -9.08 9.00
C GLU A 305 -24.64 -8.41 10.01
N ASP A 306 -24.14 -7.40 10.73
CA ASP A 306 -24.99 -6.55 11.58
C ASP A 306 -25.80 -5.59 10.70
N THR A 307 -27.12 -5.76 10.71
CA THR A 307 -28.03 -4.94 9.90
C THR A 307 -28.11 -3.49 10.33
N SER A 308 -27.63 -3.15 11.52
CA SER A 308 -27.53 -1.77 12.01
C SER A 308 -26.31 -1.02 11.47
N ILE A 309 -25.34 -1.74 10.91
CA ILE A 309 -24.10 -1.19 10.32
C ILE A 309 -24.28 -1.05 8.81
N GLY A 310 -23.86 0.09 8.28
CA GLY A 310 -23.87 0.37 6.84
C GLY A 310 -25.29 0.58 6.28
N THR A 311 -25.31 0.89 5.00
CA THR A 311 -26.50 1.19 4.21
C THR A 311 -26.85 0.04 3.26
N VAL A 312 -27.92 0.20 2.51
CA VAL A 312 -28.27 -0.71 1.41
C VAL A 312 -27.23 -0.61 0.29
N SER A 313 -26.66 0.57 0.06
CA SER A 313 -25.60 0.78 -0.93
C SER A 313 -24.34 0.01 -0.58
N ASP A 314 -23.91 0.00 0.69
CA ASP A 314 -22.72 -0.72 1.13
C ASP A 314 -22.91 -2.25 0.97
N ARG A 315 -24.12 -2.76 1.19
CA ARG A 315 -24.45 -4.17 0.93
C ARG A 315 -24.45 -4.51 -0.55
N ALA A 316 -24.94 -3.61 -1.38
CA ALA A 316 -24.89 -3.78 -2.83
C ALA A 316 -23.44 -3.75 -3.33
N LEU A 317 -22.62 -2.84 -2.82
CA LEU A 317 -21.19 -2.74 -3.14
C LEU A 317 -20.43 -4.00 -2.69
N LEU A 318 -20.76 -4.56 -1.53
CA LEU A 318 -20.19 -5.83 -1.09
C LEU A 318 -20.51 -6.99 -2.07
N LEU A 319 -21.71 -7.01 -2.66
CA LEU A 319 -22.07 -8.03 -3.67
C LEU A 319 -21.29 -7.82 -4.97
N ASP A 320 -21.10 -6.58 -5.40
CA ASP A 320 -20.27 -6.21 -6.54
C ASP A 320 -18.81 -6.67 -6.34
N TYR A 321 -18.22 -6.36 -5.19
CA TYR A 321 -16.86 -6.81 -4.85
C TYR A 321 -16.73 -8.35 -4.77
N LYS A 322 -17.79 -9.04 -4.33
CA LYS A 322 -17.85 -10.51 -4.39
C LYS A 322 -17.92 -11.01 -5.84
N ALA A 323 -18.64 -10.30 -6.71
CA ALA A 323 -18.72 -10.64 -8.12
C ALA A 323 -17.37 -10.50 -8.84
N THR A 324 -16.60 -9.46 -8.50
CA THR A 324 -15.25 -9.22 -9.02
C THR A 324 -14.30 -10.39 -8.74
N LEU A 325 -14.37 -11.02 -7.56
CA LEU A 325 -13.53 -12.17 -7.20
C LEU A 325 -14.12 -13.52 -7.57
N GLU A 326 -15.35 -13.56 -8.06
CA GLU A 326 -16.01 -14.83 -8.43
C GLU A 326 -15.52 -15.33 -9.79
N ARG A 327 -14.88 -16.50 -9.81
CA ARG A 327 -14.34 -17.11 -11.05
C ARG A 327 -15.43 -17.66 -11.98
N ASN A 328 -16.60 -17.96 -11.44
CA ASN A 328 -17.72 -18.43 -12.22
C ASN A 328 -18.56 -17.26 -12.72
N ILE A 329 -18.44 -16.93 -14.01
CA ILE A 329 -19.13 -15.77 -14.62
C ILE A 329 -20.65 -15.81 -14.39
N GLY A 330 -21.28 -17.01 -14.41
CA GLY A 330 -22.71 -17.13 -14.17
C GLY A 330 -23.12 -16.79 -12.73
N LYS A 331 -22.25 -17.06 -11.74
CA LYS A 331 -22.45 -16.63 -10.35
C LYS A 331 -22.16 -15.15 -10.19
N ALA A 332 -21.12 -14.61 -10.83
CA ALA A 332 -20.81 -13.18 -10.84
C ALA A 332 -22.02 -12.37 -11.36
N VAL A 333 -22.60 -12.77 -12.50
CA VAL A 333 -23.83 -12.15 -13.05
C VAL A 333 -25.01 -12.19 -12.06
N LYS A 334 -25.13 -13.26 -11.26
CA LYS A 334 -26.20 -13.33 -10.24
C LYS A 334 -25.95 -12.35 -9.09
N LEU A 335 -24.72 -12.23 -8.63
CA LEU A 335 -24.34 -11.30 -7.58
C LEU A 335 -24.59 -9.84 -8.00
N GLU A 336 -24.19 -9.47 -9.23
CA GLU A 336 -24.48 -8.14 -9.78
C GLU A 336 -25.99 -7.84 -9.84
N LYS A 337 -26.80 -8.79 -10.32
CA LYS A 337 -28.26 -8.63 -10.34
C LYS A 337 -28.88 -8.54 -8.95
N GLU A 338 -28.34 -9.25 -7.98
CA GLU A 338 -28.76 -9.18 -6.59
C GLU A 338 -28.43 -7.79 -6.03
N ALA A 339 -27.21 -7.27 -6.26
CA ALA A 339 -26.82 -5.93 -5.89
C ALA A 339 -27.78 -4.86 -6.47
N MET A 340 -28.08 -4.96 -7.77
CA MET A 340 -29.04 -4.06 -8.42
C MET A 340 -30.45 -4.12 -7.81
N SER A 341 -30.88 -5.33 -7.42
CA SER A 341 -32.22 -5.50 -6.80
C SER A 341 -32.33 -4.83 -5.45
N LEU A 342 -31.23 -4.77 -4.68
CA LEU A 342 -31.17 -4.01 -3.41
C LEU A 342 -31.34 -2.50 -3.61
N LEU A 343 -30.82 -1.97 -4.73
CA LEU A 343 -30.81 -0.54 -5.05
C LEU A 343 -32.09 -0.06 -5.77
N SER A 344 -33.09 -0.91 -5.90
CA SER A 344 -34.37 -0.53 -6.51
C SER A 344 -35.32 0.13 -5.51
N PRO A 345 -35.95 1.28 -5.82
CA PRO A 345 -35.82 2.04 -7.08
C PRO A 345 -34.52 2.84 -7.18
N VAL A 346 -34.14 3.18 -8.42
CA VAL A 346 -32.98 4.05 -8.67
C VAL A 346 -33.31 5.47 -8.23
N THR A 347 -32.42 6.06 -7.44
CA THR A 347 -32.51 7.43 -6.90
C THR A 347 -31.25 8.21 -7.28
N PRO A 348 -31.24 9.56 -7.15
CA PRO A 348 -30.01 10.32 -7.40
C PRO A 348 -28.80 9.85 -6.59
N GLU A 349 -29.02 9.38 -5.35
CA GLU A 349 -27.98 8.96 -4.42
C GLU A 349 -27.34 7.62 -4.83
N ASN A 350 -28.12 6.70 -5.44
CA ASN A 350 -27.62 5.37 -5.82
C ASN A 350 -27.41 5.20 -7.34
N ALA A 351 -27.76 6.21 -8.14
CA ALA A 351 -27.72 6.13 -9.61
C ALA A 351 -26.32 5.81 -10.14
N HIS A 352 -25.26 6.37 -9.53
CA HIS A 352 -23.89 6.10 -9.91
C HIS A 352 -23.51 4.62 -9.69
N LEU A 353 -23.81 4.09 -8.52
CA LEU A 353 -23.55 2.68 -8.20
C LEU A 353 -24.33 1.74 -9.12
N VAL A 354 -25.62 2.03 -9.36
CA VAL A 354 -26.45 1.23 -10.31
C VAL A 354 -25.87 1.28 -11.72
N ALA A 355 -25.37 2.43 -12.16
CA ALA A 355 -24.73 2.56 -13.46
C ALA A 355 -23.45 1.72 -13.53
N ASN A 356 -22.63 1.69 -12.46
CA ASN A 356 -21.42 0.87 -12.39
C ASN A 356 -21.76 -0.63 -12.47
N LEU A 357 -22.79 -1.09 -11.73
CA LEU A 357 -23.26 -2.47 -11.81
C LEU A 357 -23.71 -2.85 -13.23
N TYR A 358 -24.36 -1.95 -13.97
CA TYR A 358 -24.68 -2.17 -15.38
C TYR A 358 -23.42 -2.29 -16.25
N GLY A 359 -22.38 -1.48 -15.99
CA GLY A 359 -21.10 -1.58 -16.67
C GLY A 359 -20.43 -2.92 -16.45
N ASN A 360 -20.38 -3.38 -15.18
CA ASN A 360 -19.82 -4.67 -14.78
C ASN A 360 -20.60 -5.83 -15.40
N LEU A 361 -21.94 -5.79 -15.37
CA LEU A 361 -22.78 -6.75 -16.09
C LEU A 361 -22.47 -6.79 -17.58
N GLY A 362 -22.28 -5.64 -18.22
CA GLY A 362 -21.88 -5.54 -19.61
C GLY A 362 -20.55 -6.26 -19.88
N GLY A 363 -19.53 -6.06 -19.02
CA GLY A 363 -18.27 -6.77 -19.09
C GLY A 363 -18.42 -8.29 -18.93
N LEU A 364 -19.21 -8.74 -17.96
CA LEU A 364 -19.49 -10.16 -17.72
C LEU A 364 -20.24 -10.81 -18.89
N TYR A 365 -21.22 -10.15 -19.49
CA TYR A 365 -21.90 -10.64 -20.68
C TYR A 365 -20.98 -10.70 -21.89
N HIS A 366 -20.08 -9.73 -22.05
CA HIS A 366 -19.08 -9.77 -23.11
C HIS A 366 -18.13 -10.97 -22.94
N GLN A 367 -17.67 -11.24 -21.73
CA GLN A 367 -16.87 -12.45 -21.43
C GLN A 367 -17.61 -13.76 -21.70
N GLN A 368 -18.95 -13.79 -21.60
CA GLN A 368 -19.78 -14.91 -22.00
C GLN A 368 -19.98 -15.03 -23.52
N GLY A 369 -19.50 -14.07 -24.31
CA GLY A 369 -19.75 -13.97 -25.75
C GLY A 369 -21.13 -13.39 -26.11
N ASN A 370 -21.90 -12.91 -25.14
CA ASN A 370 -23.23 -12.33 -25.33
C ASN A 370 -23.15 -10.83 -25.64
N THR A 371 -22.62 -10.48 -26.80
CA THR A 371 -22.34 -9.09 -27.20
C THR A 371 -23.57 -8.18 -27.15
N GLU A 372 -24.74 -8.68 -27.53
CA GLU A 372 -25.97 -7.87 -27.53
C GLU A 372 -26.43 -7.54 -26.09
N LEU A 373 -26.36 -8.50 -25.17
CA LEU A 373 -26.66 -8.25 -23.76
C LEU A 373 -25.62 -7.31 -23.13
N ALA A 374 -24.36 -7.43 -23.54
CA ALA A 374 -23.30 -6.54 -23.11
C ALA A 374 -23.58 -5.07 -23.50
N LYS A 375 -23.91 -4.85 -24.78
CA LYS A 375 -24.30 -3.52 -25.27
C LYS A 375 -25.49 -2.96 -24.53
N GLN A 376 -26.57 -3.74 -24.39
CA GLN A 376 -27.79 -3.30 -23.70
C GLN A 376 -27.51 -2.91 -22.24
N ALA A 377 -26.74 -3.70 -21.51
CA ALA A 377 -26.38 -3.39 -20.13
C ALA A 377 -25.58 -2.09 -20.04
N MET A 378 -24.51 -1.95 -20.84
CA MET A 378 -23.68 -0.74 -20.85
C MET A 378 -24.48 0.50 -21.28
N GLU A 379 -25.38 0.40 -22.25
CA GLU A 379 -26.28 1.49 -22.65
C GLU A 379 -27.21 1.94 -21.51
N GLN A 380 -27.75 1.00 -20.74
CA GLN A 380 -28.57 1.30 -19.59
C GLN A 380 -27.77 2.07 -18.53
N GLY A 381 -26.55 1.62 -18.23
CA GLY A 381 -25.64 2.33 -17.31
C GLY A 381 -25.35 3.75 -17.76
N ILE A 382 -24.93 3.92 -19.02
CA ILE A 382 -24.64 5.25 -19.60
C ILE A 382 -25.89 6.15 -19.62
N SER A 383 -27.07 5.59 -19.91
CA SER A 383 -28.32 6.35 -19.89
C SER A 383 -28.64 6.88 -18.48
N LEU A 384 -28.37 6.12 -17.43
CA LEU A 384 -28.49 6.59 -16.05
C LEU A 384 -27.50 7.70 -15.74
N LEU A 385 -26.22 7.53 -16.13
CA LEU A 385 -25.21 8.57 -15.95
C LEU A 385 -25.58 9.87 -16.67
N GLU A 386 -26.18 9.79 -17.85
CA GLU A 386 -26.69 10.95 -18.58
C GLU A 386 -27.88 11.60 -17.88
N GLN A 387 -28.83 10.77 -17.43
CA GLN A 387 -30.06 11.24 -16.77
C GLN A 387 -29.74 12.01 -15.48
N TYR A 388 -28.76 11.54 -14.72
CA TYR A 388 -28.35 12.14 -13.45
C TYR A 388 -27.14 13.08 -13.56
N GLN A 389 -26.66 13.34 -14.77
CA GLN A 389 -25.53 14.25 -15.07
C GLN A 389 -24.21 13.82 -14.42
N LEU A 390 -23.93 12.53 -14.38
CA LEU A 390 -22.77 11.92 -13.70
C LEU A 390 -21.62 11.53 -14.67
N LEU A 391 -21.70 11.90 -15.95
CA LEU A 391 -20.73 11.48 -16.98
C LEU A 391 -19.30 11.97 -16.78
N TYR A 392 -19.07 12.94 -15.89
CA TYR A 392 -17.76 13.50 -15.61
C TYR A 392 -17.01 12.78 -14.47
N MET A 393 -17.64 11.83 -13.82
CA MET A 393 -17.03 11.04 -12.73
C MET A 393 -16.05 9.99 -13.31
N ASN A 394 -14.98 9.70 -12.59
CA ASN A 394 -13.90 8.82 -13.06
C ASN A 394 -14.39 7.44 -13.52
N ASP A 395 -15.23 6.79 -12.71
CA ASP A 395 -15.77 5.46 -13.04
C ASP A 395 -16.70 5.52 -14.27
N SER A 396 -17.44 6.60 -14.42
CA SER A 396 -18.27 6.84 -15.60
C SER A 396 -17.45 6.95 -16.88
N ILE A 397 -16.27 7.58 -16.79
CA ILE A 397 -15.33 7.71 -17.90
C ILE A 397 -14.85 6.33 -18.35
N VAL A 398 -14.43 5.47 -17.39
CA VAL A 398 -14.02 4.10 -17.68
C VAL A 398 -15.14 3.31 -18.35
N GLN A 399 -16.37 3.41 -17.85
CA GLN A 399 -17.54 2.77 -18.44
C GLN A 399 -17.80 3.20 -19.90
N ILE A 400 -17.72 4.51 -20.17
CA ILE A 400 -17.92 5.05 -21.51
C ILE A 400 -16.81 4.58 -22.44
N CYS A 401 -15.58 4.51 -21.97
CA CYS A 401 -14.45 3.99 -22.75
C CYS A 401 -14.63 2.50 -23.06
N ASN A 402 -15.04 1.68 -22.09
CA ASN A 402 -15.33 0.26 -22.29
C ASN A 402 -16.49 0.03 -23.27
N TYR A 403 -17.54 0.82 -23.15
CA TYR A 403 -18.66 0.77 -24.12
C TYR A 403 -18.22 1.17 -25.53
N ALA A 404 -17.43 2.23 -25.65
CA ALA A 404 -16.91 2.66 -26.96
C ALA A 404 -15.97 1.61 -27.58
N ALA A 405 -15.17 0.92 -26.77
CA ALA A 405 -14.34 -0.20 -27.22
C ALA A 405 -15.22 -1.34 -27.75
N LEU A 406 -16.25 -1.75 -26.98
CA LEU A 406 -17.20 -2.80 -27.42
C LEU A 406 -17.90 -2.43 -28.73
N LEU A 407 -18.36 -1.18 -28.87
CA LEU A 407 -18.96 -0.70 -30.12
C LEU A 407 -17.97 -0.70 -31.28
N THR A 408 -16.70 -0.35 -31.00
CA THR A 408 -15.64 -0.35 -32.00
C THR A 408 -15.37 -1.77 -32.51
N ASP A 409 -15.24 -2.73 -31.62
CA ASP A 409 -15.00 -4.14 -31.94
C ASP A 409 -16.15 -4.78 -32.72
N THR A 410 -17.37 -4.27 -32.54
CA THR A 410 -18.56 -4.73 -33.24
C THR A 410 -18.92 -3.94 -34.50
N GLY A 411 -18.03 -3.05 -34.95
CA GLY A 411 -18.21 -2.26 -36.19
C GLY A 411 -19.04 -0.99 -36.04
N GLU A 412 -19.38 -0.59 -34.81
CA GLU A 412 -20.18 0.61 -34.51
C GLU A 412 -19.32 1.76 -33.97
N ALA A 413 -18.05 1.86 -34.39
CA ALA A 413 -17.07 2.83 -33.87
C ALA A 413 -17.57 4.29 -33.90
N SER A 414 -18.38 4.68 -34.88
CA SER A 414 -18.96 6.05 -34.94
C SER A 414 -19.87 6.37 -33.75
N ARG A 415 -20.63 5.39 -33.23
CA ARG A 415 -21.45 5.57 -32.02
C ARG A 415 -20.54 5.71 -30.78
N GLY A 416 -19.52 4.85 -30.68
CA GLY A 416 -18.52 4.94 -29.60
C GLY A 416 -17.83 6.32 -29.56
N LEU A 417 -17.37 6.81 -30.70
CA LEU A 417 -16.80 8.15 -30.83
C LEU A 417 -17.76 9.28 -30.41
N SER A 418 -19.06 9.14 -30.70
CA SER A 418 -20.06 10.13 -30.27
C SER A 418 -20.13 10.22 -28.73
N SER A 419 -20.17 9.08 -28.05
CA SER A 419 -20.19 9.02 -26.57
C SER A 419 -18.90 9.58 -25.96
N LEU A 420 -17.74 9.21 -26.50
CA LEU A 420 -16.44 9.72 -26.07
C LEU A 420 -16.32 11.24 -26.25
N ARG A 421 -16.79 11.80 -27.36
CA ARG A 421 -16.77 13.26 -27.58
C ARG A 421 -17.64 13.99 -26.57
N LYS A 422 -18.81 13.44 -26.22
CA LYS A 422 -19.70 14.02 -25.20
C LYS A 422 -19.00 14.01 -23.84
N CYS A 423 -18.42 12.88 -23.45
CA CYS A 423 -17.66 12.72 -22.22
C CYS A 423 -16.45 13.68 -22.16
N ALA A 424 -15.66 13.77 -23.24
CA ALA A 424 -14.50 14.64 -23.32
C ALA A 424 -14.86 16.14 -23.10
N ARG A 425 -16.02 16.60 -23.58
CA ARG A 425 -16.48 17.96 -23.34
C ARG A 425 -16.78 18.20 -21.86
N LEU A 426 -17.50 17.27 -21.24
CA LEU A 426 -17.88 17.40 -19.82
C LEU A 426 -16.65 17.34 -18.90
N VAL A 427 -15.75 16.40 -19.15
CA VAL A 427 -14.50 16.32 -18.36
C VAL A 427 -13.69 17.61 -18.49
N LYS A 428 -13.60 18.18 -19.69
CA LYS A 428 -12.91 19.46 -19.90
C LYS A 428 -13.59 20.62 -19.18
N GLU A 429 -14.92 20.62 -19.10
CA GLU A 429 -15.71 21.66 -18.44
C GLU A 429 -15.63 21.58 -16.91
N TYR A 430 -15.71 20.37 -16.34
CA TYR A 430 -15.81 20.16 -14.89
C TYR A 430 -14.46 19.92 -14.21
N ASN A 431 -13.51 19.27 -14.89
CA ASN A 431 -12.22 18.92 -14.32
C ASN A 431 -11.11 19.80 -14.95
N SER A 432 -10.40 19.27 -15.89
CA SER A 432 -9.36 19.94 -16.68
C SER A 432 -8.98 19.05 -17.86
N ASP A 433 -8.53 19.66 -18.95
CA ASP A 433 -8.00 18.92 -20.10
C ASP A 433 -6.55 18.40 -19.89
N GLN A 434 -5.99 18.60 -18.70
CA GLN A 434 -4.66 18.11 -18.31
C GLN A 434 -4.71 16.92 -17.35
N TYR A 435 -5.91 16.44 -17.00
CA TYR A 435 -6.06 15.28 -16.11
C TYR A 435 -5.97 13.95 -16.85
N LEU A 436 -5.57 12.92 -16.12
CA LEU A 436 -5.44 11.54 -16.59
C LEU A 436 -6.70 11.04 -17.30
N ASP A 437 -7.87 11.36 -16.78
CA ASP A 437 -9.16 10.98 -17.35
C ASP A 437 -9.36 11.49 -18.77
N TYR A 438 -8.94 12.71 -19.04
CA TYR A 438 -9.00 13.26 -20.39
C TYR A 438 -8.02 12.53 -21.33
N ALA A 439 -6.84 12.13 -20.84
CA ALA A 439 -5.90 11.32 -21.60
C ALA A 439 -6.50 9.95 -21.97
N ILE A 440 -7.18 9.28 -21.04
CA ILE A 440 -7.85 8.00 -21.27
C ILE A 440 -8.91 8.13 -22.36
N ILE A 441 -9.72 9.17 -22.32
CA ILE A 441 -10.73 9.43 -23.37
C ILE A 441 -10.05 9.70 -24.72
N GLN A 442 -8.96 10.47 -24.76
CA GLN A 442 -8.23 10.75 -26.00
C GLN A 442 -7.62 9.47 -26.57
N GLU A 443 -7.08 8.60 -25.74
CA GLU A 443 -6.56 7.28 -26.13
C GLU A 443 -7.68 6.40 -26.72
N ALA A 444 -8.83 6.31 -26.06
CA ALA A 444 -9.99 5.56 -26.55
C ALA A 444 -10.50 6.10 -27.90
N MET A 445 -10.53 7.42 -28.07
CA MET A 445 -10.87 8.04 -29.36
C MET A 445 -9.84 7.70 -30.44
N GLY A 446 -8.56 7.78 -30.12
CA GLY A 446 -7.47 7.40 -31.03
C GLY A 446 -7.59 5.95 -31.51
N THR A 447 -7.85 5.02 -30.57
CA THR A 447 -8.07 3.59 -30.88
C THR A 447 -9.28 3.40 -31.80
N ALA A 448 -10.40 4.07 -31.53
CA ALA A 448 -11.59 3.97 -32.38
C ALA A 448 -11.34 4.51 -33.80
N TYR A 449 -10.54 5.57 -33.96
CA TYR A 449 -10.15 6.08 -35.28
C TYR A 449 -9.16 5.14 -36.00
N LEU A 450 -8.26 4.45 -35.29
CA LEU A 450 -7.39 3.43 -35.90
C LEU A 450 -8.22 2.32 -36.55
N VAL A 451 -9.25 1.83 -35.86
CA VAL A 451 -10.13 0.80 -36.42
C VAL A 451 -10.91 1.29 -37.64
N GLN A 452 -11.22 2.60 -37.71
CA GLN A 452 -11.82 3.21 -38.89
C GLN A 452 -10.80 3.54 -40.00
N ALA A 453 -9.52 3.22 -39.84
CA ALA A 453 -8.42 3.57 -40.72
C ALA A 453 -8.22 5.08 -40.95
N ASP A 454 -8.74 5.91 -40.04
CA ASP A 454 -8.47 7.37 -40.03
C ASP A 454 -7.23 7.66 -39.20
N ILE A 455 -6.07 7.47 -39.84
CA ILE A 455 -4.74 7.55 -39.20
C ILE A 455 -4.45 8.97 -38.71
N GLU A 456 -4.94 9.99 -39.41
CA GLU A 456 -4.69 11.39 -39.06
C GLU A 456 -5.37 11.74 -37.73
N GLN A 457 -6.66 11.45 -37.60
CA GLN A 457 -7.40 11.68 -36.37
C GLN A 457 -6.85 10.80 -35.22
N ALA A 458 -6.58 9.53 -35.51
CA ALA A 458 -5.99 8.62 -34.52
C ALA A 458 -4.68 9.19 -33.95
N THR A 459 -3.75 9.60 -34.80
CA THR A 459 -2.47 10.18 -34.39
C THR A 459 -2.65 11.46 -33.59
N SER A 460 -3.59 12.34 -34.01
CA SER A 460 -3.89 13.57 -33.28
C SER A 460 -4.34 13.29 -31.84
N HIS A 461 -5.28 12.33 -31.66
CA HIS A 461 -5.82 11.99 -30.36
C HIS A 461 -4.79 11.26 -29.47
N LEU A 462 -4.04 10.30 -30.01
CA LEU A 462 -3.01 9.57 -29.27
C LEU A 462 -1.84 10.48 -28.84
N LYS A 463 -1.44 11.45 -29.67
CA LYS A 463 -0.47 12.47 -29.25
C LYS A 463 -0.96 13.33 -28.09
N LYS A 464 -2.23 13.72 -28.07
CA LYS A 464 -2.81 14.49 -26.97
C LYS A 464 -2.81 13.65 -25.68
N ALA A 465 -3.18 12.38 -25.78
CA ALA A 465 -3.12 11.47 -24.64
C ALA A 465 -1.69 11.37 -24.08
N MET A 466 -0.71 11.12 -24.95
CA MET A 466 0.70 11.01 -24.54
C MET A 466 1.24 12.27 -23.90
N ALA A 467 0.92 13.45 -24.45
CA ALA A 467 1.37 14.71 -23.86
C ALA A 467 0.87 14.91 -22.43
N ILE A 468 -0.33 14.40 -22.11
CA ILE A 468 -0.88 14.46 -20.74
C ILE A 468 -0.22 13.39 -19.85
N TYR A 469 -0.03 12.15 -20.33
CA TYR A 469 0.67 11.12 -19.59
C TYR A 469 2.10 11.53 -19.22
N GLU A 470 2.82 12.20 -20.14
CA GLU A 470 4.17 12.73 -19.87
C GLU A 470 4.19 13.77 -18.75
N ILE A 471 3.14 14.60 -18.63
CA ILE A 471 3.00 15.59 -17.55
C ILE A 471 2.62 14.90 -16.23
N VAL A 472 1.61 14.04 -16.27
CA VAL A 472 1.06 13.40 -15.05
C VAL A 472 2.05 12.42 -14.44
N TRP A 473 2.85 11.73 -15.28
CA TRP A 473 3.84 10.74 -14.86
C TRP A 473 5.29 11.23 -14.98
N GLU A 474 5.53 12.54 -14.88
CA GLU A 474 6.88 13.13 -15.01
C GLU A 474 7.92 12.44 -14.12
N SER A 475 7.52 11.98 -12.94
CA SER A 475 8.36 11.25 -11.99
C SER A 475 8.48 9.74 -12.27
N GLU A 476 7.78 9.20 -13.29
CA GLU A 476 7.66 7.77 -13.58
C GLU A 476 8.01 7.42 -15.04
N PRO A 477 9.28 7.53 -15.43
CA PRO A 477 9.71 7.32 -16.82
C PRO A 477 9.35 5.91 -17.34
N GLU A 478 9.37 4.88 -16.48
CA GLU A 478 9.01 3.52 -16.87
C GLU A 478 7.51 3.40 -17.25
N ALA A 479 6.63 4.13 -16.56
CA ALA A 479 5.20 4.16 -16.89
C ALA A 479 4.96 4.81 -18.26
N ILE A 480 5.68 5.89 -18.54
CA ILE A 480 5.64 6.59 -19.83
C ILE A 480 6.16 5.66 -20.96
N ASP A 481 7.29 4.99 -20.75
CA ASP A 481 7.86 4.07 -21.75
C ASP A 481 6.92 2.90 -22.05
N ASN A 482 6.30 2.33 -21.02
CA ASN A 482 5.29 1.27 -21.17
C ASN A 482 4.08 1.77 -21.97
N LYS A 483 3.60 2.99 -21.72
CA LYS A 483 2.47 3.57 -22.45
C LYS A 483 2.82 3.82 -23.91
N TYR A 484 4.05 4.27 -24.23
CA TYR A 484 4.53 4.37 -25.60
C TYR A 484 4.51 3.02 -26.32
N GLN A 485 4.95 1.94 -25.66
CA GLN A 485 4.89 0.59 -26.23
C GLN A 485 3.45 0.16 -26.50
N GLN A 486 2.53 0.36 -25.56
CA GLN A 486 1.12 0.04 -25.73
C GLN A 486 0.52 0.76 -26.95
N ILE A 487 0.78 2.06 -27.10
CA ILE A 487 0.30 2.83 -28.25
C ILE A 487 0.94 2.33 -29.55
N GLN A 488 2.20 1.94 -29.55
CA GLN A 488 2.86 1.33 -30.71
C GLN A 488 2.18 0.02 -31.12
N GLU A 489 1.80 -0.81 -30.15
CA GLU A 489 1.06 -2.05 -30.40
C GLU A 489 -0.32 -1.80 -31.00
N LEU A 490 -1.03 -0.74 -30.61
CA LEU A 490 -2.29 -0.35 -31.24
C LEU A 490 -2.15 -0.11 -32.73
N TYR A 491 -1.10 0.58 -33.15
CA TYR A 491 -0.82 0.81 -34.57
C TYR A 491 -0.45 -0.49 -35.31
N ILE A 492 0.38 -1.34 -34.70
CA ILE A 492 0.76 -2.64 -35.26
C ILE A 492 -0.48 -3.50 -35.47
N ASN A 493 -1.35 -3.57 -34.48
CA ASN A 493 -2.60 -4.33 -34.53
C ASN A 493 -3.57 -3.80 -35.60
N ALA A 494 -3.53 -2.50 -35.88
CA ALA A 494 -4.27 -1.89 -36.97
C ALA A 494 -3.62 -2.10 -38.37
N GLY A 495 -2.53 -2.88 -38.46
CA GLY A 495 -1.81 -3.15 -39.70
C GLY A 495 -0.98 -1.97 -40.23
N ILE A 496 -0.68 -1.01 -39.38
CA ILE A 496 0.01 0.22 -39.74
C ILE A 496 1.46 0.13 -39.25
N GLN A 497 2.43 0.09 -40.18
CA GLN A 497 3.84 0.25 -39.83
C GLN A 497 4.14 1.73 -39.61
N ILE A 498 4.37 2.10 -38.36
CA ILE A 498 4.80 3.46 -38.02
C ILE A 498 6.29 3.46 -37.77
N GLY A 499 7.03 4.35 -38.44
CA GLY A 499 8.40 4.65 -38.07
C GLY A 499 8.44 5.32 -36.70
N GLN A 500 9.43 4.96 -35.86
CA GLN A 500 9.64 5.49 -34.50
C GLN A 500 9.62 7.03 -34.40
N GLN A 501 9.75 7.74 -35.51
CA GLN A 501 9.79 9.21 -35.60
C GLN A 501 8.44 9.91 -35.40
N LEU A 502 7.29 9.21 -35.58
CA LEU A 502 5.97 9.86 -35.47
C LEU A 502 5.53 10.11 -34.01
N LEU A 503 6.04 9.34 -33.08
CA LEU A 503 5.75 9.50 -31.64
C LEU A 503 6.80 10.33 -30.90
N SER A 504 8.03 10.43 -31.43
CA SER A 504 9.15 11.12 -30.77
C SER A 504 9.22 12.63 -31.02
N SER A 505 8.28 13.22 -31.73
CA SER A 505 8.35 14.63 -32.14
C SER A 505 7.90 15.66 -31.07
N THR A 506 7.59 15.24 -29.87
CA THR A 506 7.22 16.16 -28.78
C THR A 506 8.41 16.61 -27.91
N LYS A 507 9.61 16.05 -28.10
CA LYS A 507 10.81 16.48 -27.35
C LYS A 507 11.54 17.72 -27.93
N ASN A 508 11.02 18.33 -29.00
CA ASN A 508 11.65 19.48 -29.65
C ASN A 508 10.63 20.59 -29.96
N VAL A 509 9.86 21.04 -28.98
CA VAL A 509 9.20 22.35 -29.02
C VAL A 509 9.34 23.03 -27.68
#